data_964e3ffff0aabfe6d86fffff44c0ac4e
#
_entry.id   964e3ffff0aabfe6d86fffff44c0ac4e
#
_cell.length_a   1.000
_cell.length_b   1.000
_cell.length_c   1.000
_cell.angle_alpha   90.00
_cell.angle_beta   90.00
_cell.angle_gamma   90.00
#
_symmetry.space_group_name_H-M   'P 1'
#
loop_
_entity.id
_entity.type
_entity.pdbx_description
1 polymer ?
#
loop_
_entity_poly.entity_id
_entity_poly.type
_entity_poly.pdbx_seq_one_letter_code
_entity_poly.pdbx_strand_id
1 'polypeptide(L)'
;NAQREKYMSGNIAEYRKKYSKILVVAGAYHIAGLLSPETKLPRLKKCDSSAKALYLMPYSFLETDSKSGYGAGIPFPSFYQKIWKRLSDKNIINPYEETVLEYIIKTARYTRTKQPVSVPDEINAMTMAKSLANLRDKSSVGVYELTDAVRSTFVKGDINISSSFELDFLYRQLTGMGMGSVAADESIIPPVVEEFHMLCRKYRIKTNSIVYQDMTLETVKKPSHYEKSCFLHRMEFLNTGFCKMLSGADYVNNKDRNLIREQWRCRYSTGVETALTDLSVFGASISQICISLAEKQFSSNMTSSELGKLMIHIHVMGMNSIYDKKNDFIRSVILSDNNFTSVCDFILKLRNLAVMQKLRNGNIADFISEYINLSFERAVLLLDKIKNADDDIQDEVCKGIKMLYSMSLEYDKLCSCGMLCGELEKIAESPECKPQIY
;
A
#
# COMPACT_ATOMS: atom_id res chain seq x y z
N ASN A 1 15.69 -22.71 21.28
CA ASN A 1 14.69 -22.47 22.34
C ASN A 1 15.33 -22.60 23.75
N ALA A 2 16.16 -23.59 24.02
CA ALA A 2 16.78 -23.78 25.34
C ALA A 2 17.48 -22.52 25.93
N GLN A 3 18.15 -21.71 25.12
CA GLN A 3 18.74 -20.45 25.58
C GLN A 3 17.69 -19.39 25.95
N ARG A 4 16.55 -19.33 25.22
CA ARG A 4 15.43 -18.42 25.53
C ARG A 4 14.77 -18.84 26.84
N GLU A 5 14.53 -20.13 27.00
CA GLU A 5 13.95 -20.72 28.23
C GLU A 5 14.81 -20.47 29.44
N LYS A 6 16.13 -20.66 29.33
CA LYS A 6 17.10 -20.32 30.41
C LYS A 6 17.03 -18.83 30.77
N TYR A 7 16.95 -17.94 29.79
CA TYR A 7 16.84 -16.50 30.04
C TYR A 7 15.50 -16.13 30.70
N MET A 8 14.37 -16.66 30.20
CA MET A 8 13.06 -16.46 30.83
C MET A 8 13.01 -16.99 32.25
N SER A 9 13.52 -18.20 32.49
CA SER A 9 13.59 -18.82 33.80
C SER A 9 14.45 -18.03 34.79
N GLY A 10 15.60 -17.52 34.33
CA GLY A 10 16.47 -16.66 35.14
C GLY A 10 15.77 -15.33 35.52
N ASN A 11 15.01 -14.71 34.62
CA ASN A 11 14.21 -13.52 34.95
C ASN A 11 13.12 -13.86 35.99
N ILE A 12 12.42 -14.98 35.83
CA ILE A 12 11.41 -15.42 36.82
C ILE A 12 12.06 -15.58 38.18
N ALA A 13 13.27 -16.18 38.27
CA ALA A 13 14.00 -16.33 39.51
C ALA A 13 14.37 -14.98 40.16
N GLU A 14 14.75 -13.97 39.37
CA GLU A 14 14.97 -12.60 39.89
C GLU A 14 13.69 -11.93 40.40
N TYR A 15 12.57 -12.10 39.72
CA TYR A 15 11.28 -11.55 40.15
C TYR A 15 10.76 -12.24 41.42
N ARG A 16 11.06 -13.57 41.62
CA ARG A 16 10.71 -14.32 42.85
C ARG A 16 11.37 -13.74 44.11
N LYS A 17 12.48 -13.03 43.97
CA LYS A 17 13.11 -12.33 45.11
C LYS A 17 12.32 -11.09 45.55
N LYS A 18 11.52 -10.52 44.66
CA LYS A 18 10.78 -9.26 44.89
C LYS A 18 9.30 -9.47 45.16
N TYR A 19 8.70 -10.51 44.60
CA TYR A 19 7.27 -10.74 44.63
C TYR A 19 6.90 -12.13 45.13
N SER A 20 5.91 -12.22 46.01
CA SER A 20 5.40 -13.48 46.57
C SER A 20 4.47 -14.23 45.59
N LYS A 21 3.84 -13.54 44.68
CA LYS A 21 2.91 -14.10 43.66
C LYS A 21 3.33 -13.62 42.30
N ILE A 22 3.57 -14.54 41.37
CA ILE A 22 3.98 -14.23 40.00
C ILE A 22 3.12 -15.04 39.06
N LEU A 23 2.45 -14.34 38.11
CA LEU A 23 1.79 -14.95 36.97
C LEU A 23 2.71 -14.86 35.76
N VAL A 24 3.06 -16.00 35.17
CA VAL A 24 3.86 -16.07 33.96
C VAL A 24 2.95 -16.40 32.79
N VAL A 25 2.87 -15.49 31.80
CA VAL A 25 2.17 -15.72 30.55
C VAL A 25 3.20 -15.94 29.45
N ALA A 26 3.23 -17.14 28.89
CA ALA A 26 4.19 -17.53 27.85
C ALA A 26 3.53 -18.43 26.81
N GLY A 27 4.12 -18.51 25.62
CA GLY A 27 3.68 -19.48 24.61
C GLY A 27 3.78 -20.92 25.15
N ALA A 28 2.79 -21.76 24.87
CA ALA A 28 2.67 -23.13 25.41
C ALA A 28 3.95 -23.97 25.16
N TYR A 29 4.65 -23.72 24.07
CA TYR A 29 5.90 -24.41 23.74
C TYR A 29 7.04 -24.20 24.76
N HIS A 30 7.02 -23.09 25.51
CA HIS A 30 8.04 -22.77 26.51
C HIS A 30 7.71 -23.30 27.92
N ILE A 31 6.46 -23.75 28.14
CA ILE A 31 6.02 -24.16 29.50
C ILE A 31 6.89 -25.26 30.07
N ALA A 32 7.19 -26.29 29.26
CA ALA A 32 8.03 -27.42 29.72
C ALA A 32 9.44 -26.97 30.17
N GLY A 33 10.06 -26.04 29.41
CA GLY A 33 11.38 -25.50 29.76
C GLY A 33 11.34 -24.55 30.98
N LEU A 34 10.21 -23.93 31.28
CA LEU A 34 10.03 -23.02 32.41
C LEU A 34 9.69 -23.75 33.72
N LEU A 35 9.20 -25.00 33.65
CA LEU A 35 8.97 -25.86 34.83
C LEU A 35 10.26 -26.33 35.52
N SER A 36 11.40 -26.30 34.81
CA SER A 36 12.72 -26.61 35.36
C SER A 36 13.48 -25.30 35.64
N PRO A 37 13.38 -24.70 36.81
CA PRO A 37 13.86 -23.35 37.03
C PRO A 37 15.39 -23.29 37.06
N GLU A 38 15.95 -22.51 36.17
CA GLU A 38 17.30 -22.01 36.32
C GLU A 38 17.33 -20.92 37.39
N THR A 39 18.35 -20.99 38.24
CA THR A 39 18.46 -20.07 39.38
C THR A 39 19.25 -18.80 39.10
N LYS A 40 19.89 -18.71 37.94
CA LYS A 40 20.71 -17.54 37.55
C LYS A 40 20.46 -17.12 36.11
N LEU A 41 20.42 -15.80 35.88
CA LEU A 41 20.40 -15.21 34.52
C LEU A 41 21.67 -15.65 33.76
N PRO A 42 21.52 -16.22 32.56
CA PRO A 42 22.67 -16.54 31.72
C PRO A 42 23.36 -15.23 31.27
N ARG A 43 24.68 -15.26 31.20
CA ARG A 43 25.46 -14.17 30.62
C ARG A 43 25.16 -14.10 29.12
N LEU A 44 24.56 -13.01 28.69
CA LEU A 44 24.34 -12.76 27.28
C LEU A 44 25.65 -12.27 26.63
N LYS A 45 25.95 -12.77 25.42
CA LYS A 45 26.99 -12.17 24.60
C LYS A 45 26.53 -10.75 24.19
N LYS A 46 27.44 -9.76 24.31
CA LYS A 46 27.17 -8.43 23.77
C LYS A 46 26.91 -8.58 22.29
N CYS A 47 25.74 -8.11 21.86
CA CYS A 47 25.43 -8.01 20.45
C CYS A 47 26.07 -6.73 19.90
N ASP A 48 26.63 -6.81 18.70
CA ASP A 48 27.04 -5.60 18.00
C ASP A 48 25.78 -4.82 17.64
N SER A 49 25.58 -3.69 18.33
CA SER A 49 24.40 -2.85 18.19
C SER A 49 24.45 -1.94 16.97
N SER A 50 25.59 -1.85 16.28
CA SER A 50 25.78 -0.93 15.16
C SER A 50 24.96 -1.31 13.92
N ALA A 51 24.59 -2.59 13.77
CA ALA A 51 23.87 -3.12 12.62
C ALA A 51 22.41 -3.55 12.91
N LYS A 52 21.89 -3.32 14.12
CA LYS A 52 20.55 -3.77 14.53
C LYS A 52 19.84 -2.72 15.37
N ALA A 53 18.60 -2.41 15.00
CA ALA A 53 17.70 -1.60 15.78
C ALA A 53 16.44 -2.40 16.15
N LEU A 54 15.83 -2.10 17.28
CA LEU A 54 14.55 -2.65 17.72
C LEU A 54 13.53 -1.51 17.74
N TYR A 55 12.40 -1.76 17.09
CA TYR A 55 11.29 -0.83 17.07
C TYR A 55 10.03 -1.50 17.62
N LEU A 56 9.17 -0.71 18.27
CA LEU A 56 7.85 -1.15 18.70
C LEU A 56 6.83 -0.86 17.62
N MET A 57 6.04 -1.85 17.28
CA MET A 57 4.96 -1.71 16.29
C MET A 57 3.64 -2.25 16.86
N PRO A 58 2.51 -1.57 16.59
CA PRO A 58 1.21 -2.09 16.95
C PRO A 58 0.86 -3.30 16.08
N TYR A 59 0.05 -4.21 16.61
CA TYR A 59 -0.52 -5.35 15.88
C TYR A 59 -1.98 -5.11 15.56
N SER A 60 -2.43 -5.51 14.38
CA SER A 60 -3.86 -5.55 14.06
C SER A 60 -4.52 -6.81 14.60
N PHE A 61 -5.83 -6.76 14.82
CA PHE A 61 -6.61 -7.93 15.23
C PHE A 61 -6.53 -9.04 14.16
N LEU A 62 -6.47 -8.67 12.89
CA LEU A 62 -6.32 -9.64 11.80
C LEU A 62 -4.98 -10.37 11.86
N GLU A 63 -3.90 -9.67 12.17
CA GLU A 63 -2.55 -10.27 12.29
C GLU A 63 -2.41 -11.13 13.54
N THR A 64 -3.12 -10.80 14.63
CA THR A 64 -3.14 -11.60 15.86
C THR A 64 -4.08 -12.79 15.80
N ASP A 65 -4.99 -12.86 14.84
CA ASP A 65 -5.94 -13.96 14.73
C ASP A 65 -5.22 -15.26 14.26
N SER A 66 -5.36 -16.32 15.04
CA SER A 66 -4.81 -17.64 14.73
C SER A 66 -5.30 -18.21 13.41
N LYS A 67 -6.47 -17.80 12.92
CA LYS A 67 -7.03 -18.20 11.62
C LYS A 67 -6.38 -17.50 10.43
N SER A 68 -5.67 -16.41 10.66
CA SER A 68 -4.96 -15.64 9.61
C SER A 68 -3.55 -16.13 9.31
N GLY A 69 -3.19 -17.35 9.79
CA GLY A 69 -1.90 -17.98 9.51
C GLY A 69 -0.86 -17.84 10.62
N TYR A 70 -1.12 -17.06 11.67
CA TYR A 70 -0.25 -17.00 12.86
C TYR A 70 -0.69 -18.06 13.89
N GLY A 71 -0.11 -19.27 13.83
CA GLY A 71 -0.53 -20.40 14.64
C GLY A 71 -0.50 -20.20 16.16
N ALA A 72 0.28 -19.23 16.67
CA ALA A 72 0.31 -18.84 18.08
C ALA A 72 -0.63 -17.66 18.41
N GLY A 73 -1.45 -17.23 17.46
CA GLY A 73 -2.38 -16.12 17.64
C GLY A 73 -3.59 -16.47 18.52
N ILE A 74 -4.40 -15.45 18.80
CA ILE A 74 -5.64 -15.56 19.57
C ILE A 74 -6.80 -15.69 18.61
N PRO A 75 -7.65 -16.74 18.69
CA PRO A 75 -8.84 -16.80 17.85
C PRO A 75 -9.84 -15.72 18.28
N PHE A 76 -10.45 -15.06 17.32
CA PHE A 76 -11.53 -14.09 17.53
C PHE A 76 -11.18 -12.90 18.46
N PRO A 77 -10.12 -12.15 18.20
CA PRO A 77 -9.63 -11.13 19.13
C PRO A 77 -10.65 -10.03 19.45
N SER A 78 -11.52 -9.63 18.52
CA SER A 78 -12.56 -8.63 18.79
C SER A 78 -13.61 -9.11 19.79
N PHE A 79 -13.94 -10.40 19.79
CA PHE A 79 -14.87 -10.97 20.75
C PHE A 79 -14.33 -10.83 22.19
N TYR A 80 -13.10 -11.26 22.41
CA TYR A 80 -12.48 -11.19 23.74
C TYR A 80 -12.17 -9.77 24.17
N GLN A 81 -11.78 -8.89 23.23
CA GLN A 81 -11.58 -7.47 23.53
C GLN A 81 -12.87 -6.78 24.00
N LYS A 82 -14.02 -7.14 23.44
CA LYS A 82 -15.31 -6.61 23.90
C LYS A 82 -15.69 -7.11 25.29
N ILE A 83 -15.48 -8.40 25.55
CA ILE A 83 -15.70 -8.96 26.89
C ILE A 83 -14.81 -8.26 27.91
N TRP A 84 -13.51 -8.09 27.61
CA TRP A 84 -12.57 -7.37 28.48
C TRP A 84 -13.06 -5.95 28.82
N LYS A 85 -13.50 -5.20 27.81
CA LYS A 85 -14.05 -3.85 28.03
C LYS A 85 -15.31 -3.87 28.89
N ARG A 86 -16.22 -4.83 28.70
CA ARG A 86 -17.44 -4.97 29.44
C ARG A 86 -17.21 -5.43 30.90
N LEU A 87 -16.21 -6.25 31.14
CA LEU A 87 -15.80 -6.63 32.50
C LEU A 87 -15.35 -5.44 33.35
N SER A 88 -14.88 -4.37 32.70
CA SER A 88 -14.47 -3.13 33.37
C SER A 88 -15.66 -2.18 33.64
N ASP A 89 -16.82 -2.43 33.04
CA ASP A 89 -18.05 -1.61 33.24
C ASP A 89 -18.92 -2.23 34.32
N LYS A 90 -19.03 -1.53 35.44
CA LYS A 90 -19.82 -1.98 36.59
C LYS A 90 -21.35 -2.08 36.36
N ASN A 91 -21.84 -1.46 35.28
CA ASN A 91 -23.28 -1.50 34.93
C ASN A 91 -23.66 -2.76 34.15
N ILE A 92 -22.68 -3.53 33.68
CA ILE A 92 -22.91 -4.74 32.88
C ILE A 92 -22.88 -5.97 33.81
N ILE A 93 -24.02 -6.64 33.89
CA ILE A 93 -24.19 -7.81 34.79
C ILE A 93 -23.58 -9.06 34.17
N ASN A 94 -23.80 -9.29 32.86
CA ASN A 94 -23.30 -10.46 32.17
C ASN A 94 -22.56 -10.07 30.86
N PRO A 95 -21.25 -9.76 30.93
CA PRO A 95 -20.46 -9.33 29.79
C PRO A 95 -20.43 -10.32 28.61
N TYR A 96 -20.50 -11.61 28.92
CA TYR A 96 -20.50 -12.66 27.89
C TYR A 96 -21.83 -12.72 27.13
N GLU A 97 -22.94 -12.80 27.86
CA GLU A 97 -24.27 -12.86 27.25
C GLU A 97 -24.58 -11.62 26.40
N GLU A 98 -24.26 -10.42 26.91
CA GLU A 98 -24.46 -9.19 26.17
C GLU A 98 -23.58 -9.12 24.91
N THR A 99 -22.35 -9.65 24.98
CA THR A 99 -21.49 -9.72 23.81
C THR A 99 -22.04 -10.68 22.75
N VAL A 100 -22.49 -11.86 23.18
CA VAL A 100 -23.09 -12.86 22.29
C VAL A 100 -24.36 -12.31 21.63
N LEU A 101 -25.23 -11.68 22.41
CA LEU A 101 -26.48 -11.07 21.92
C LEU A 101 -26.17 -9.99 20.87
N GLU A 102 -25.19 -9.14 21.11
CA GLU A 102 -24.77 -8.12 20.13
C GLU A 102 -24.35 -8.76 18.79
N TYR A 103 -23.56 -9.85 18.82
CA TYR A 103 -23.13 -10.53 17.60
C TYR A 103 -24.28 -11.24 16.88
N ILE A 104 -25.21 -11.85 17.61
CA ILE A 104 -26.43 -12.45 17.02
C ILE A 104 -27.23 -11.38 16.29
N ILE A 105 -27.52 -10.24 16.93
CA ILE A 105 -28.29 -9.14 16.34
C ILE A 105 -27.58 -8.58 15.10
N LYS A 106 -26.26 -8.37 15.16
CA LYS A 106 -25.49 -7.87 14.01
C LYS A 106 -25.51 -8.83 12.84
N THR A 107 -25.36 -10.12 13.13
CA THR A 107 -25.39 -11.16 12.09
C THR A 107 -26.78 -11.27 11.48
N ALA A 108 -27.84 -11.26 12.29
CA ALA A 108 -29.22 -11.29 11.80
C ALA A 108 -29.55 -10.09 10.91
N ARG A 109 -29.13 -8.86 11.30
CA ARG A 109 -29.29 -7.66 10.48
C ARG A 109 -28.61 -7.78 9.13
N TYR A 110 -27.40 -8.31 9.10
CA TYR A 110 -26.68 -8.53 7.84
C TYR A 110 -27.36 -9.61 7.00
N THR A 111 -27.76 -10.74 7.62
CA THR A 111 -28.42 -11.85 6.93
C THR A 111 -29.74 -11.40 6.28
N ARG A 112 -30.51 -10.52 6.94
CA ARG A 112 -31.76 -9.96 6.38
C ARG A 112 -31.57 -9.18 5.08
N THR A 113 -30.37 -8.73 4.77
CA THR A 113 -30.12 -8.09 3.46
C THR A 113 -30.09 -9.08 2.29
N LYS A 114 -29.99 -10.38 2.57
CA LYS A 114 -29.85 -11.44 1.58
C LYS A 114 -30.92 -12.53 1.65
N GLN A 115 -31.37 -12.85 2.86
CA GLN A 115 -32.40 -13.84 3.12
C GLN A 115 -33.22 -13.50 4.37
N PRO A 116 -34.47 -13.95 4.47
CA PRO A 116 -35.31 -13.66 5.62
C PRO A 116 -34.81 -14.34 6.90
N VAL A 117 -34.60 -13.56 7.95
CA VAL A 117 -34.33 -14.00 9.32
C VAL A 117 -35.33 -13.29 10.23
N SER A 118 -36.10 -14.05 10.97
CA SER A 118 -37.15 -13.56 11.87
C SER A 118 -36.60 -13.23 13.27
N VAL A 119 -37.36 -12.52 14.06
CA VAL A 119 -37.03 -12.30 15.48
C VAL A 119 -37.03 -13.62 16.27
N PRO A 120 -37.98 -14.57 16.05
CA PRO A 120 -37.87 -15.92 16.61
C PRO A 120 -36.56 -16.62 16.33
N ASP A 121 -35.96 -16.46 15.11
CA ASP A 121 -34.65 -17.05 14.80
C ASP A 121 -33.54 -16.48 15.68
N GLU A 122 -33.57 -15.17 15.99
CA GLU A 122 -32.61 -14.53 16.91
C GLU A 122 -32.77 -15.05 18.36
N ILE A 123 -34.02 -15.21 18.83
CA ILE A 123 -34.31 -15.77 20.14
C ILE A 123 -33.83 -17.21 20.21
N ASN A 124 -34.11 -18.03 19.19
CA ASN A 124 -33.67 -19.41 19.11
C ASN A 124 -32.13 -19.51 19.09
N ALA A 125 -31.44 -18.61 18.38
CA ALA A 125 -29.98 -18.55 18.39
C ALA A 125 -29.42 -18.31 19.78
N MET A 126 -30.00 -17.36 20.54
CA MET A 126 -29.53 -17.06 21.89
C MET A 126 -29.86 -18.21 22.86
N THR A 127 -31.05 -18.78 22.76
CA THR A 127 -31.47 -19.94 23.58
C THR A 127 -30.58 -21.15 23.32
N MET A 128 -30.32 -21.44 22.06
CA MET A 128 -29.44 -22.53 21.66
C MET A 128 -28.01 -22.31 22.18
N ALA A 129 -27.45 -21.10 22.03
CA ALA A 129 -26.12 -20.80 22.54
C ALA A 129 -26.01 -21.02 24.07
N LYS A 130 -27.04 -20.63 24.83
CA LYS A 130 -27.12 -20.89 26.28
C LYS A 130 -27.23 -22.39 26.58
N SER A 131 -28.08 -23.11 25.86
CA SER A 131 -28.24 -24.56 26.03
C SER A 131 -26.97 -25.33 25.75
N LEU A 132 -26.24 -24.93 24.70
CA LEU A 132 -24.92 -25.51 24.36
C LEU A 132 -23.86 -25.22 25.42
N ALA A 133 -23.87 -24.01 26.00
CA ALA A 133 -22.98 -23.68 27.12
C ALA A 133 -23.24 -24.58 28.34
N ASN A 134 -24.50 -24.74 28.70
CA ASN A 134 -24.92 -25.62 29.82
C ASN A 134 -24.56 -27.08 29.53
N LEU A 135 -24.79 -27.57 28.30
CA LEU A 135 -24.43 -28.94 27.90
C LEU A 135 -22.93 -29.21 27.98
N ARG A 136 -22.11 -28.17 27.76
CA ARG A 136 -20.65 -28.21 27.85
C ARG A 136 -20.10 -27.85 29.21
N ASP A 137 -20.94 -27.76 30.22
CA ASP A 137 -20.59 -27.40 31.60
C ASP A 137 -19.80 -26.09 31.71
N LYS A 138 -20.22 -25.08 30.93
CA LYS A 138 -19.62 -23.74 30.93
C LYS A 138 -20.45 -22.76 31.74
N SER A 139 -19.79 -21.92 32.51
CA SER A 139 -20.43 -20.88 33.32
C SER A 139 -21.01 -19.72 32.48
N SER A 140 -20.57 -19.58 31.22
CA SER A 140 -20.97 -18.49 30.32
C SER A 140 -20.91 -18.93 28.86
N VAL A 141 -21.74 -18.28 28.04
CA VAL A 141 -21.75 -18.52 26.59
C VAL A 141 -20.49 -18.00 25.96
N GLY A 142 -19.75 -18.87 25.26
CA GLY A 142 -18.51 -18.52 24.58
C GLY A 142 -18.70 -18.32 23.07
N VAL A 143 -17.60 -18.04 22.40
CA VAL A 143 -17.58 -17.82 20.95
C VAL A 143 -17.95 -19.06 20.14
N TYR A 144 -17.62 -20.25 20.63
CA TYR A 144 -17.95 -21.51 19.95
C TYR A 144 -19.44 -21.82 20.02
N GLU A 145 -20.07 -21.59 21.17
CA GLU A 145 -21.51 -21.74 21.34
C GLU A 145 -22.27 -20.74 20.46
N LEU A 146 -21.76 -19.50 20.35
CA LEU A 146 -22.31 -18.49 19.44
C LEU A 146 -22.22 -18.96 17.97
N THR A 147 -21.05 -19.45 17.54
CA THR A 147 -20.86 -19.88 16.15
C THR A 147 -21.72 -21.10 15.79
N ASP A 148 -21.85 -22.07 16.71
CA ASP A 148 -22.69 -23.25 16.53
C ASP A 148 -24.18 -22.88 16.47
N ALA A 149 -24.64 -21.97 17.35
CA ALA A 149 -26.00 -21.49 17.35
C ALA A 149 -26.37 -20.72 16.07
N VAL A 150 -25.52 -19.79 15.61
CA VAL A 150 -25.75 -19.05 14.37
C VAL A 150 -25.76 -20.02 13.16
N ARG A 151 -24.86 -21.00 13.14
CA ARG A 151 -24.86 -22.03 12.11
C ARG A 151 -26.18 -22.78 12.04
N SER A 152 -26.73 -23.20 13.17
CA SER A 152 -27.94 -24.00 13.21
C SER A 152 -29.22 -23.22 12.98
N THR A 153 -29.23 -21.91 13.25
CA THR A 153 -30.47 -21.10 13.22
C THR A 153 -30.55 -20.18 11.99
N PHE A 154 -29.42 -19.65 11.50
CA PHE A 154 -29.43 -18.68 10.39
C PHE A 154 -29.06 -19.31 9.05
N VAL A 155 -28.22 -20.36 9.02
CA VAL A 155 -27.83 -21.02 7.78
C VAL A 155 -28.96 -21.92 7.32
N LYS A 156 -29.53 -21.62 6.16
CA LYS A 156 -30.60 -22.39 5.52
C LYS A 156 -30.05 -23.06 4.27
N GLY A 157 -30.12 -24.41 4.22
CA GLY A 157 -29.64 -25.22 3.08
C GLY A 157 -28.43 -26.09 3.41
N ASP A 158 -27.88 -26.75 2.40
CA ASP A 158 -26.82 -27.73 2.56
C ASP A 158 -25.46 -27.02 2.75
N ILE A 159 -24.81 -27.24 3.88
CA ILE A 159 -23.57 -26.57 4.30
C ILE A 159 -22.34 -27.09 3.49
N ASN A 160 -22.49 -28.18 2.75
CA ASN A 160 -21.36 -28.87 2.12
C ASN A 160 -20.89 -28.27 0.79
N ILE A 161 -21.52 -27.23 0.25
CA ILE A 161 -21.25 -26.75 -1.13
C ILE A 161 -20.73 -25.31 -1.18
N SER A 162 -20.89 -24.49 -0.13
CA SER A 162 -20.34 -23.12 -0.08
C SER A 162 -20.13 -22.64 1.35
N SER A 163 -19.10 -21.80 1.56
CA SER A 163 -18.99 -21.03 2.79
C SER A 163 -20.25 -20.18 2.96
N SER A 164 -20.98 -20.38 4.08
CA SER A 164 -22.19 -19.61 4.30
C SER A 164 -21.83 -18.15 4.57
N PHE A 165 -22.47 -17.22 3.89
CA PHE A 165 -22.17 -15.78 4.02
C PHE A 165 -22.46 -15.25 5.42
N GLU A 166 -23.34 -15.88 6.19
CA GLU A 166 -23.65 -15.58 7.57
C GLU A 166 -22.47 -15.87 8.48
N LEU A 167 -21.87 -17.04 8.34
CA LEU A 167 -20.70 -17.44 9.11
C LEU A 167 -19.48 -16.62 8.72
N ASP A 168 -19.29 -16.34 7.45
CA ASP A 168 -18.20 -15.47 6.97
C ASP A 168 -18.33 -14.06 7.55
N PHE A 169 -19.53 -13.50 7.58
CA PHE A 169 -19.78 -12.21 8.21
C PHE A 169 -19.49 -12.28 9.71
N LEU A 170 -20.04 -13.30 10.40
CA LEU A 170 -19.81 -13.47 11.82
C LEU A 170 -18.32 -13.60 12.15
N TYR A 171 -17.58 -14.43 11.43
CA TYR A 171 -16.12 -14.59 11.63
C TYR A 171 -15.36 -13.30 11.44
N ARG A 172 -15.66 -12.51 10.40
CA ARG A 172 -15.06 -11.18 10.21
C ARG A 172 -15.36 -10.23 11.37
N GLN A 173 -16.56 -10.28 11.92
CA GLN A 173 -16.93 -9.46 13.08
C GLN A 173 -16.23 -9.93 14.37
N LEU A 174 -16.08 -11.23 14.56
CA LEU A 174 -15.41 -11.83 15.71
C LEU A 174 -13.90 -11.55 15.71
N THR A 175 -13.26 -11.59 14.53
CA THR A 175 -11.88 -11.15 14.37
C THR A 175 -11.76 -9.64 14.52
N GLY A 176 -12.66 -8.87 13.87
CA GLY A 176 -12.67 -7.42 13.91
C GLY A 176 -11.56 -6.77 13.07
N MET A 177 -11.59 -5.44 13.02
CA MET A 177 -10.66 -4.62 12.26
C MET A 177 -9.91 -3.62 13.16
N GLY A 178 -9.80 -3.94 14.45
CA GLY A 178 -9.10 -3.10 15.41
C GLY A 178 -7.58 -3.16 15.24
N MET A 179 -6.93 -2.13 15.75
CA MET A 179 -5.50 -2.00 15.86
C MET A 179 -5.12 -1.86 17.33
N GLY A 180 -4.05 -2.54 17.75
CA GLY A 180 -3.44 -2.32 19.05
C GLY A 180 -2.84 -0.91 19.15
N SER A 181 -2.59 -0.46 20.37
CA SER A 181 -1.84 0.76 20.63
C SER A 181 -0.59 0.41 21.42
N VAL A 182 0.52 1.02 21.08
CA VAL A 182 1.78 0.90 21.81
C VAL A 182 1.98 2.19 22.59
N ALA A 183 2.07 2.09 23.91
CA ALA A 183 2.58 3.18 24.72
C ALA A 183 4.12 3.12 24.62
N ALA A 184 4.68 3.81 23.65
CA ALA A 184 6.10 3.81 23.38
C ALA A 184 6.74 5.13 23.80
N ASP A 185 7.97 5.04 24.28
CA ASP A 185 8.87 6.18 24.33
C ASP A 185 9.17 6.61 22.87
N GLU A 186 9.06 7.90 22.57
CA GLU A 186 9.23 8.47 21.22
C GLU A 186 10.57 8.07 20.56
N SER A 187 11.58 7.79 21.36
CA SER A 187 12.91 7.37 20.90
C SER A 187 12.94 5.98 20.20
N ILE A 188 11.84 5.22 20.28
CA ILE A 188 11.76 3.84 19.77
C ILE A 188 11.03 3.79 18.42
N ILE A 189 10.41 4.87 17.99
CA ILE A 189 9.69 4.96 16.73
C ILE A 189 10.61 5.56 15.65
N PRO A 190 10.76 4.92 14.47
CA PRO A 190 11.55 5.51 13.39
C PRO A 190 10.98 6.87 12.96
N PRO A 191 11.81 7.89 12.71
CA PRO A 191 11.36 9.22 12.30
C PRO A 191 10.42 9.20 11.07
N VAL A 192 10.67 8.31 10.12
CA VAL A 192 9.80 8.16 8.94
C VAL A 192 8.41 7.67 9.29
N VAL A 193 8.25 6.83 10.32
CA VAL A 193 6.95 6.33 10.78
C VAL A 193 6.20 7.44 11.52
N GLU A 194 6.91 8.26 12.31
CA GLU A 194 6.33 9.45 12.95
C GLU A 194 5.83 10.45 11.91
N GLU A 195 6.65 10.75 10.89
CA GLU A 195 6.26 11.62 9.78
C GLU A 195 5.02 11.07 9.06
N PHE A 196 4.97 9.76 8.79
CA PHE A 196 3.81 9.10 8.20
C PHE A 196 2.54 9.34 9.02
N HIS A 197 2.58 9.12 10.34
CA HIS A 197 1.43 9.37 11.21
C HIS A 197 1.05 10.85 11.28
N MET A 198 2.02 11.75 11.28
CA MET A 198 1.79 13.19 11.24
C MET A 198 1.08 13.60 9.95
N LEU A 199 1.54 13.09 8.79
CA LEU A 199 0.92 13.36 7.49
C LEU A 199 -0.47 12.73 7.37
N CYS A 200 -0.69 11.51 7.89
CA CYS A 200 -2.01 10.92 7.95
C CYS A 200 -2.98 11.77 8.77
N ARG A 201 -2.55 12.32 9.92
CA ARG A 201 -3.36 13.26 10.71
C ARG A 201 -3.63 14.56 9.96
N LYS A 202 -2.61 15.17 9.33
CA LYS A 202 -2.75 16.38 8.49
C LYS A 202 -3.79 16.17 7.39
N TYR A 203 -3.76 15.01 6.74
CA TYR A 203 -4.65 14.70 5.62
C TYR A 203 -5.96 13.98 6.02
N ARG A 204 -6.22 13.83 7.33
CA ARG A 204 -7.41 13.18 7.88
C ARG A 204 -7.59 11.75 7.36
N ILE A 205 -6.52 10.98 7.30
CA ILE A 205 -6.53 9.55 6.99
C ILE A 205 -6.43 8.79 8.30
N LYS A 206 -7.38 7.88 8.55
CA LYS A 206 -7.44 7.13 9.81
C LYS A 206 -6.40 6.01 9.80
N THR A 207 -5.63 5.89 10.89
CA THR A 207 -4.63 4.85 11.12
C THR A 207 -4.95 3.95 12.31
N ASN A 208 -6.14 4.09 12.90
CA ASN A 208 -6.57 3.30 14.06
C ASN A 208 -7.41 2.06 13.69
N SER A 209 -7.56 1.76 12.42
CA SER A 209 -8.26 0.58 11.93
C SER A 209 -7.79 0.21 10.53
N ILE A 210 -7.97 -1.07 10.17
CA ILE A 210 -7.60 -1.63 8.86
C ILE A 210 -8.74 -1.50 7.82
N VAL A 211 -9.71 -0.62 8.06
CA VAL A 211 -10.82 -0.38 7.13
C VAL A 211 -10.34 0.43 5.93
N TYR A 212 -10.80 0.05 4.74
CA TYR A 212 -10.56 0.83 3.53
C TYR A 212 -11.22 2.20 3.62
N GLN A 213 -10.51 3.21 3.16
CA GLN A 213 -10.94 4.59 3.10
C GLN A 213 -10.80 5.07 1.67
N ASP A 214 -11.92 5.31 1.01
CA ASP A 214 -11.95 5.86 -0.35
C ASP A 214 -12.03 7.38 -0.28
N MET A 215 -11.31 8.06 -1.17
CA MET A 215 -11.29 9.52 -1.24
C MET A 215 -11.12 10.01 -2.66
N THR A 216 -11.73 11.16 -2.95
CA THR A 216 -11.62 11.84 -4.23
C THR A 216 -10.86 13.14 -4.05
N LEU A 217 -9.83 13.35 -4.88
CA LEU A 217 -8.97 14.53 -4.85
C LEU A 217 -9.17 15.37 -6.11
N GLU A 218 -9.33 16.68 -5.95
CA GLU A 218 -9.41 17.67 -7.02
C GLU A 218 -8.08 18.44 -7.07
N THR A 219 -7.04 17.80 -7.61
CA THR A 219 -5.65 18.24 -7.52
C THR A 219 -5.35 19.56 -8.23
N VAL A 220 -6.14 19.88 -9.27
CA VAL A 220 -6.00 21.13 -10.04
C VAL A 220 -6.65 22.32 -9.31
N LYS A 221 -7.80 22.09 -8.64
CA LYS A 221 -8.59 23.17 -8.04
C LYS A 221 -8.17 23.52 -6.61
N LYS A 222 -7.64 22.53 -5.86
CA LYS A 222 -7.39 22.67 -4.42
C LYS A 222 -5.94 22.34 -4.09
N PRO A 223 -5.11 23.33 -3.65
CA PRO A 223 -3.72 23.09 -3.28
C PRO A 223 -3.55 22.00 -2.21
N SER A 224 -4.45 21.95 -1.20
CA SER A 224 -4.41 20.94 -0.15
C SER A 224 -4.65 19.51 -0.69
N HIS A 225 -5.47 19.36 -1.75
CA HIS A 225 -5.66 18.07 -2.42
C HIS A 225 -4.44 17.67 -3.24
N TYR A 226 -3.73 18.65 -3.81
CA TYR A 226 -2.46 18.40 -4.50
C TYR A 226 -1.38 17.90 -3.55
N GLU A 227 -1.17 18.56 -2.39
CA GLU A 227 -0.21 18.10 -1.39
C GLU A 227 -0.54 16.66 -0.91
N LYS A 228 -1.83 16.39 -0.69
CA LYS A 228 -2.29 15.05 -0.31
C LYS A 228 -2.04 14.03 -1.41
N SER A 229 -2.29 14.37 -2.68
CA SER A 229 -1.99 13.53 -3.84
C SER A 229 -0.49 13.22 -3.92
N CYS A 230 0.38 14.22 -3.78
CA CYS A 230 1.83 14.01 -3.74
C CYS A 230 2.24 13.01 -2.64
N PHE A 231 1.66 13.12 -1.44
CA PHE A 231 1.91 12.16 -0.36
C PHE A 231 1.46 10.74 -0.74
N LEU A 232 0.27 10.58 -1.33
CA LEU A 232 -0.23 9.26 -1.73
C LEU A 232 0.62 8.65 -2.86
N HIS A 233 1.03 9.43 -3.84
CA HIS A 233 1.96 8.98 -4.88
C HIS A 233 3.31 8.55 -4.32
N ARG A 234 3.84 9.24 -3.29
CA ARG A 234 5.06 8.81 -2.58
C ARG A 234 4.86 7.46 -1.91
N MET A 235 3.75 7.27 -1.20
CA MET A 235 3.45 6.00 -0.52
C MET A 235 3.24 4.85 -1.52
N GLU A 236 2.64 5.12 -2.68
CA GLU A 236 2.49 4.15 -3.77
C GLU A 236 3.84 3.81 -4.41
N PHE A 237 4.68 4.81 -4.68
CA PHE A 237 6.05 4.63 -5.21
C PHE A 237 6.92 3.78 -4.28
N LEU A 238 6.80 3.96 -2.96
CA LEU A 238 7.50 3.16 -1.95
C LEU A 238 6.94 1.73 -1.80
N ASN A 239 5.86 1.41 -2.52
CA ASN A 239 5.19 0.10 -2.48
C ASN A 239 4.87 -0.40 -1.05
N THR A 240 4.44 0.51 -0.20
CA THR A 240 4.14 0.22 1.21
C THR A 240 2.85 -0.56 1.42
N GLY A 241 2.02 -0.72 0.37
CA GLY A 241 0.68 -1.30 0.48
C GLY A 241 -0.36 -0.40 1.18
N PHE A 242 0.00 0.86 1.47
CA PHE A 242 -0.86 1.82 2.16
C PHE A 242 -2.00 2.33 1.30
N CYS A 243 -1.75 2.63 0.03
CA CYS A 243 -2.73 3.22 -0.87
C CYS A 243 -2.57 2.70 -2.30
N LYS A 244 -3.66 2.85 -3.07
CA LYS A 244 -3.69 2.57 -4.50
C LYS A 244 -4.61 3.57 -5.18
N MET A 245 -4.20 4.08 -6.32
CA MET A 245 -5.06 4.88 -7.19
C MET A 245 -6.07 3.97 -7.89
N LEU A 246 -7.36 4.25 -7.74
CA LEU A 246 -8.46 3.51 -8.38
C LEU A 246 -8.84 4.10 -9.73
N SER A 247 -8.80 5.43 -9.83
CA SER A 247 -9.14 6.17 -11.03
C SER A 247 -8.41 7.52 -11.01
N GLY A 248 -7.95 7.95 -12.15
CA GLY A 248 -7.20 9.19 -12.35
C GLY A 248 -6.52 9.17 -13.71
N ALA A 249 -5.90 10.27 -14.09
CA ALA A 249 -5.13 10.33 -15.32
C ALA A 249 -3.85 9.48 -15.20
N ASP A 250 -3.70 8.49 -16.07
CA ASP A 250 -2.49 7.69 -16.19
C ASP A 250 -1.56 8.33 -17.25
N TYR A 251 -0.72 9.22 -16.78
CA TYR A 251 0.24 9.92 -17.64
C TYR A 251 1.39 9.03 -18.11
N VAL A 252 1.67 7.92 -17.42
CA VAL A 252 2.70 6.95 -17.81
C VAL A 252 2.28 6.17 -19.04
N ASN A 253 1.04 5.67 -19.06
CA ASN A 253 0.51 4.87 -20.16
C ASN A 253 -0.38 5.69 -21.11
N ASN A 254 -0.43 7.01 -20.94
CA ASN A 254 -1.20 7.95 -21.77
C ASN A 254 -2.71 7.61 -21.82
N LYS A 255 -3.30 7.14 -20.69
CA LYS A 255 -4.71 6.77 -20.56
C LYS A 255 -5.46 7.77 -19.68
N ASP A 256 -6.75 7.89 -19.92
CA ASP A 256 -7.68 8.63 -19.06
C ASP A 256 -7.26 10.09 -18.73
N ARG A 257 -6.52 10.74 -19.63
CA ARG A 257 -5.95 12.09 -19.44
C ARG A 257 -6.99 13.19 -19.18
N ASN A 258 -8.25 12.93 -19.51
CA ASN A 258 -9.36 13.87 -19.28
C ASN A 258 -9.86 13.85 -17.83
N LEU A 259 -9.40 12.91 -17.02
CA LEU A 259 -9.78 12.82 -15.62
C LEU A 259 -9.01 13.84 -14.78
N ILE A 260 -9.71 14.88 -14.34
CA ILE A 260 -9.16 15.95 -13.49
C ILE A 260 -9.19 15.57 -12.00
N ARG A 261 -9.85 14.48 -11.66
CA ARG A 261 -10.00 13.98 -10.29
C ARG A 261 -9.28 12.66 -10.14
N GLU A 262 -8.63 12.50 -9.02
CA GLU A 262 -8.02 11.25 -8.60
C GLU A 262 -8.91 10.57 -7.57
N GLN A 263 -9.15 9.27 -7.71
CA GLN A 263 -9.81 8.45 -6.70
C GLN A 263 -8.78 7.50 -6.09
N TRP A 264 -8.64 7.58 -4.79
CA TRP A 264 -7.68 6.81 -4.03
C TRP A 264 -8.37 5.92 -3.01
N ARG A 265 -7.83 4.72 -2.83
CA ARG A 265 -8.19 3.81 -1.74
C ARG A 265 -6.99 3.63 -0.83
N CYS A 266 -7.17 3.97 0.44
CA CYS A 266 -6.14 3.81 1.47
C CYS A 266 -6.55 2.75 2.48
N ARG A 267 -5.58 2.01 2.99
CA ARG A 267 -5.76 1.06 4.08
C ARG A 267 -4.52 1.06 4.95
N TYR A 268 -4.70 1.38 6.21
CA TYR A 268 -3.62 1.22 7.17
C TYR A 268 -3.46 -0.25 7.58
N SER A 269 -2.22 -0.69 7.74
CA SER A 269 -1.84 -1.96 8.34
C SER A 269 -0.46 -1.81 8.99
N THR A 270 -0.10 -2.70 9.90
CA THR A 270 1.25 -2.73 10.49
C THR A 270 2.33 -3.00 9.46
N GLY A 271 1.99 -3.71 8.38
CA GLY A 271 2.88 -3.90 7.23
C GLY A 271 3.38 -2.61 6.60
N VAL A 272 2.58 -1.52 6.68
CA VAL A 272 2.99 -0.19 6.21
C VAL A 272 4.15 0.35 7.05
N GLU A 273 4.04 0.25 8.38
CA GLU A 273 5.11 0.70 9.29
C GLU A 273 6.36 -0.16 9.15
N THR A 274 6.19 -1.47 8.99
CA THR A 274 7.31 -2.39 8.72
C THR A 274 8.04 -1.98 7.44
N ALA A 275 7.31 -1.77 6.34
CA ALA A 275 7.89 -1.35 5.07
C ALA A 275 8.62 0.00 5.20
N LEU A 276 8.03 0.98 5.88
CA LEU A 276 8.68 2.26 6.13
C LEU A 276 9.93 2.13 7.01
N THR A 277 9.89 1.25 8.01
CA THR A 277 11.04 0.97 8.87
C THR A 277 12.18 0.35 8.08
N ASP A 278 11.90 -0.63 7.22
CA ASP A 278 12.90 -1.25 6.34
C ASP A 278 13.50 -0.22 5.36
N LEU A 279 12.68 0.69 4.87
CA LEU A 279 13.12 1.76 3.98
C LEU A 279 13.88 2.90 4.68
N SER A 280 13.86 2.98 6.02
CA SER A 280 14.53 4.04 6.78
C SER A 280 16.05 4.09 6.57
N VAL A 281 16.65 3.02 6.07
CA VAL A 281 18.07 2.97 5.66
C VAL A 281 18.40 3.95 4.50
N PHE A 282 17.39 4.38 3.74
CA PHE A 282 17.53 5.32 2.62
C PHE A 282 17.26 6.78 3.00
N GLY A 283 16.72 7.04 4.19
CA GLY A 283 16.45 8.39 4.67
C GLY A 283 15.58 8.43 5.91
N ALA A 284 15.59 9.55 6.60
CA ALA A 284 14.82 9.78 7.82
C ALA A 284 13.40 10.28 7.55
N SER A 285 13.07 10.67 6.31
CA SER A 285 11.76 11.13 5.90
C SER A 285 11.28 10.44 4.63
N ILE A 286 9.96 10.38 4.44
CA ILE A 286 9.32 9.81 3.22
C ILE A 286 9.91 10.47 1.97
N SER A 287 10.07 11.79 2.00
CA SER A 287 10.65 12.53 0.87
C SER A 287 12.08 12.14 0.59
N GLN A 288 12.94 12.03 1.61
CA GLN A 288 14.34 11.62 1.44
C GLN A 288 14.45 10.20 0.89
N ILE A 289 13.64 9.28 1.39
CA ILE A 289 13.60 7.90 0.91
C ILE A 289 13.21 7.87 -0.58
N CYS A 290 12.15 8.59 -0.96
CA CYS A 290 11.72 8.67 -2.36
C CYS A 290 12.81 9.26 -3.27
N ILE A 291 13.48 10.33 -2.83
CA ILE A 291 14.61 10.92 -3.56
C ILE A 291 15.73 9.89 -3.74
N SER A 292 16.16 9.25 -2.66
CA SER A 292 17.24 8.26 -2.69
C SER A 292 16.93 7.08 -3.62
N LEU A 293 15.68 6.61 -3.61
CA LEU A 293 15.25 5.51 -4.47
C LEU A 293 15.06 5.95 -5.93
N ALA A 294 14.55 7.15 -6.18
CA ALA A 294 14.46 7.70 -7.52
C ALA A 294 15.85 7.93 -8.12
N GLU A 295 16.80 8.50 -7.34
CA GLU A 295 18.18 8.71 -7.78
C GLU A 295 18.90 7.40 -8.14
N LYS A 296 18.58 6.29 -7.45
CA LYS A 296 19.11 4.95 -7.78
C LYS A 296 18.56 4.38 -9.09
N GLN A 297 17.39 4.82 -9.54
CA GLN A 297 16.81 4.37 -10.80
C GLN A 297 17.50 5.01 -12.03
N PHE A 298 18.20 6.14 -11.84
CA PHE A 298 19.03 6.72 -12.91
C PHE A 298 20.24 5.82 -13.13
N SER A 299 20.22 5.03 -14.20
CA SER A 299 21.28 4.10 -14.58
C SER A 299 21.80 4.40 -15.98
N SER A 300 23.09 4.13 -16.24
CA SER A 300 23.74 4.42 -17.54
C SER A 300 23.10 3.70 -18.74
N ASN A 301 22.38 2.62 -18.51
CA ASN A 301 21.73 1.83 -19.57
C ASN A 301 20.23 2.13 -19.70
N MET A 302 19.74 3.20 -19.06
CA MET A 302 18.33 3.62 -19.10
C MET A 302 17.95 4.11 -20.50
N THR A 303 16.80 3.65 -21.01
CA THR A 303 16.22 4.15 -22.25
C THR A 303 15.47 5.47 -22.01
N SER A 304 15.26 6.25 -23.08
CA SER A 304 14.46 7.48 -22.99
C SER A 304 13.03 7.19 -22.49
N SER A 305 12.42 6.10 -22.91
CA SER A 305 11.08 5.68 -22.44
C SER A 305 11.04 5.44 -20.92
N GLU A 306 12.02 4.75 -20.36
CA GLU A 306 12.15 4.51 -18.92
C GLU A 306 12.41 5.80 -18.15
N LEU A 307 13.27 6.66 -18.69
CA LEU A 307 13.50 8.01 -18.15
C LEU A 307 12.18 8.80 -18.06
N GLY A 308 11.37 8.79 -19.10
CA GLY A 308 10.08 9.48 -19.12
C GLY A 308 9.10 8.96 -18.05
N LYS A 309 9.07 7.65 -17.81
CA LYS A 309 8.27 7.06 -16.72
C LYS A 309 8.75 7.56 -15.37
N LEU A 310 10.05 7.55 -15.13
CA LEU A 310 10.63 8.03 -13.88
C LEU A 310 10.35 9.53 -13.66
N MET A 311 10.46 10.34 -14.71
CA MET A 311 10.15 11.77 -14.64
C MET A 311 8.69 12.04 -14.27
N ILE A 312 7.74 11.28 -14.81
CA ILE A 312 6.34 11.39 -14.43
C ILE A 312 6.16 11.03 -12.95
N HIS A 313 6.75 9.93 -12.46
CA HIS A 313 6.68 9.58 -11.04
C HIS A 313 7.26 10.67 -10.14
N ILE A 314 8.42 11.21 -10.48
CA ILE A 314 9.04 12.34 -9.74
C ILE A 314 8.09 13.54 -9.69
N HIS A 315 7.45 13.86 -10.82
CA HIS A 315 6.55 15.01 -10.91
C HIS A 315 5.29 14.84 -10.06
N VAL A 316 4.61 13.68 -10.15
CA VAL A 316 3.39 13.44 -9.35
C VAL A 316 3.68 13.35 -7.86
N MET A 317 4.89 12.97 -7.47
CA MET A 317 5.37 13.02 -6.09
C MET A 317 5.72 14.45 -5.62
N GLY A 318 5.74 15.45 -6.52
CA GLY A 318 6.10 16.82 -6.21
C GLY A 318 7.60 17.01 -5.90
N MET A 319 8.50 16.26 -6.58
CA MET A 319 9.95 16.22 -6.31
C MET A 319 10.78 16.79 -7.46
N ASN A 320 10.30 17.84 -8.09
CA ASN A 320 10.88 18.40 -9.32
C ASN A 320 12.34 18.88 -9.17
N SER A 321 12.80 19.19 -7.94
CA SER A 321 14.20 19.57 -7.70
C SER A 321 15.24 18.50 -8.05
N ILE A 322 14.82 17.27 -8.31
CA ILE A 322 15.71 16.20 -8.81
C ILE A 322 16.17 16.51 -10.22
N TYR A 323 15.34 17.17 -11.04
CA TYR A 323 15.68 17.48 -12.44
C TYR A 323 16.90 18.41 -12.54
N ASP A 324 16.99 19.43 -11.67
CA ASP A 324 18.11 20.36 -11.66
C ASP A 324 19.45 19.64 -11.42
N LYS A 325 19.44 18.64 -10.53
CA LYS A 325 20.63 17.84 -10.20
C LYS A 325 21.01 16.82 -11.29
N LYS A 326 20.06 16.41 -12.11
CA LYS A 326 20.22 15.33 -13.10
C LYS A 326 20.16 15.82 -14.55
N ASN A 327 20.19 17.12 -14.78
CA ASN A 327 20.05 17.71 -16.11
C ASN A 327 21.02 17.12 -17.14
N ASP A 328 22.31 17.09 -16.83
CA ASP A 328 23.33 16.55 -17.75
C ASP A 328 23.12 15.06 -18.04
N PHE A 329 22.71 14.30 -17.02
CA PHE A 329 22.38 12.89 -17.20
C PHE A 329 21.16 12.70 -18.13
N ILE A 330 20.10 13.47 -17.92
CA ILE A 330 18.86 13.41 -18.74
C ILE A 330 19.21 13.70 -20.21
N ARG A 331 19.98 14.76 -20.47
CA ARG A 331 20.45 15.10 -21.81
C ARG A 331 21.28 13.97 -22.42
N SER A 332 22.18 13.36 -21.65
CA SER A 332 23.03 12.26 -22.13
C SER A 332 22.20 11.03 -22.55
N VAL A 333 21.15 10.69 -21.79
CA VAL A 333 20.24 9.58 -22.12
C VAL A 333 19.50 9.87 -23.42
N ILE A 334 18.93 11.08 -23.59
CA ILE A 334 18.21 11.47 -24.81
C ILE A 334 19.14 11.35 -26.05
N LEU A 335 20.36 11.85 -25.95
CA LEU A 335 21.32 11.86 -27.08
C LEU A 335 21.86 10.48 -27.39
N SER A 336 22.03 9.60 -26.40
CA SER A 336 22.60 8.27 -26.57
C SER A 336 21.58 7.22 -26.99
N ASP A 337 20.26 7.47 -26.78
CA ASP A 337 19.24 6.52 -27.18
C ASP A 337 19.14 6.42 -28.71
N ASN A 338 19.32 5.20 -29.20
CA ASN A 338 19.26 4.88 -30.63
C ASN A 338 17.95 4.23 -31.06
N ASN A 339 17.00 4.11 -30.15
CA ASN A 339 15.70 3.51 -30.42
C ASN A 339 14.65 4.61 -30.69
N PHE A 340 14.19 4.69 -31.93
CA PHE A 340 13.21 5.69 -32.38
C PHE A 340 11.92 5.63 -31.57
N THR A 341 11.34 4.44 -31.33
CA THR A 341 10.08 4.30 -30.59
C THR A 341 10.23 4.68 -29.12
N SER A 342 11.39 4.41 -28.52
CA SER A 342 11.72 4.84 -27.15
C SER A 342 11.76 6.36 -27.02
N VAL A 343 12.42 7.06 -27.97
CA VAL A 343 12.50 8.52 -27.98
C VAL A 343 11.11 9.14 -28.23
N CYS A 344 10.32 8.57 -29.14
CA CYS A 344 8.93 9.01 -29.38
C CYS A 344 8.04 8.86 -28.15
N ASP A 345 8.15 7.74 -27.44
CA ASP A 345 7.41 7.51 -26.19
C ASP A 345 7.84 8.51 -25.09
N PHE A 346 9.12 8.87 -25.04
CA PHE A 346 9.63 9.91 -24.15
C PHE A 346 9.02 11.28 -24.46
N ILE A 347 8.95 11.68 -25.73
CA ILE A 347 8.31 12.94 -26.16
C ILE A 347 6.86 12.98 -25.71
N LEU A 348 6.09 11.90 -25.86
CA LEU A 348 4.72 11.83 -25.36
C LEU A 348 4.63 12.04 -23.84
N LYS A 349 5.56 11.50 -23.09
CA LYS A 349 5.63 11.69 -21.63
C LYS A 349 6.01 13.11 -21.24
N LEU A 350 6.92 13.75 -21.98
CA LEU A 350 7.24 15.16 -21.81
C LEU A 350 6.03 16.06 -22.13
N ARG A 351 5.29 15.75 -23.18
CA ARG A 351 4.02 16.45 -23.50
C ARG A 351 3.02 16.33 -22.34
N ASN A 352 2.88 15.14 -21.75
CA ASN A 352 2.03 14.94 -20.59
C ASN A 352 2.50 15.79 -19.40
N LEU A 353 3.80 15.85 -19.14
CA LEU A 353 4.38 16.69 -18.07
C LEU A 353 4.11 18.19 -18.35
N ALA A 354 4.25 18.64 -19.59
CA ALA A 354 3.94 20.02 -19.99
C ALA A 354 2.48 20.36 -19.72
N VAL A 355 1.55 19.48 -20.09
CA VAL A 355 0.12 19.65 -19.81
C VAL A 355 -0.17 19.70 -18.30
N MET A 356 0.43 18.81 -17.52
CA MET A 356 0.29 18.81 -16.06
C MET A 356 0.76 20.10 -15.42
N GLN A 357 1.92 20.61 -15.84
CA GLN A 357 2.46 21.87 -15.34
C GLN A 357 1.59 23.07 -15.74
N LYS A 358 1.16 23.12 -17.00
CA LYS A 358 0.28 24.18 -17.48
C LYS A 358 -1.05 24.23 -16.73
N LEU A 359 -1.65 23.08 -16.43
CA LEU A 359 -2.88 22.99 -15.65
C LEU A 359 -2.71 23.47 -14.20
N ARG A 360 -1.51 23.30 -13.59
CA ARG A 360 -1.26 23.66 -12.19
C ARG A 360 -0.67 25.06 -12.03
N ASN A 361 0.29 25.43 -12.87
CA ASN A 361 1.11 26.62 -12.70
C ASN A 361 0.87 27.70 -13.80
N GLY A 362 0.05 27.40 -14.79
CA GLY A 362 -0.19 28.27 -15.94
C GLY A 362 0.93 28.29 -16.99
N ASN A 363 2.15 27.91 -16.63
CA ASN A 363 3.32 27.90 -17.52
C ASN A 363 4.02 26.54 -17.55
N ILE A 364 4.74 26.27 -18.63
CA ILE A 364 5.60 25.10 -18.79
C ILE A 364 7.01 25.51 -18.33
N ALA A 365 7.67 24.67 -17.54
CA ALA A 365 9.06 24.93 -17.11
C ALA A 365 10.03 24.87 -18.29
N ASP A 366 11.02 25.75 -18.31
CA ASP A 366 11.97 25.89 -19.41
C ASP A 366 12.70 24.58 -19.74
N PHE A 367 13.06 23.78 -18.72
CA PHE A 367 13.75 22.50 -18.94
C PHE A 367 12.89 21.49 -19.70
N ILE A 368 11.56 21.48 -19.52
CA ILE A 368 10.67 20.58 -20.29
C ILE A 368 10.66 21.01 -21.75
N SER A 369 10.57 22.31 -22.02
CA SER A 369 10.63 22.86 -23.38
C SER A 369 11.93 22.48 -24.07
N GLU A 370 13.03 22.57 -23.35
CA GLU A 370 14.35 22.17 -23.82
C GLU A 370 14.43 20.66 -24.13
N TYR A 371 13.92 19.81 -23.22
CA TYR A 371 13.93 18.36 -23.46
C TYR A 371 12.99 17.95 -24.61
N ILE A 372 11.87 18.64 -24.81
CA ILE A 372 11.00 18.42 -25.98
C ILE A 372 11.78 18.72 -27.26
N ASN A 373 12.44 19.87 -27.36
CA ASN A 373 13.26 20.21 -28.52
C ASN A 373 14.34 19.18 -28.79
N LEU A 374 15.16 18.88 -27.78
CA LEU A 374 16.27 17.95 -27.90
C LEU A 374 15.82 16.54 -28.31
N SER A 375 14.72 16.06 -27.73
CA SER A 375 14.18 14.74 -28.07
C SER A 375 13.55 14.70 -29.44
N PHE A 376 12.91 15.81 -29.87
CA PHE A 376 12.36 15.93 -31.23
C PHE A 376 13.48 15.88 -32.27
N GLU A 377 14.51 16.69 -32.11
CA GLU A 377 15.71 16.66 -33.00
C GLU A 377 16.33 15.25 -33.05
N ARG A 378 16.45 14.60 -31.87
CA ARG A 378 16.99 13.23 -31.82
C ARG A 378 16.11 12.24 -32.57
N ALA A 379 14.77 12.30 -32.39
CA ALA A 379 13.85 11.43 -33.10
C ALA A 379 13.92 11.62 -34.61
N VAL A 380 14.00 12.88 -35.08
CA VAL A 380 14.16 13.19 -36.53
C VAL A 380 15.46 12.62 -37.08
N LEU A 381 16.58 12.72 -36.35
CA LEU A 381 17.85 12.11 -36.74
C LEU A 381 17.81 10.57 -36.80
N LEU A 382 16.91 9.94 -36.03
CA LEU A 382 16.76 8.49 -36.04
C LEU A 382 15.87 7.98 -37.19
N LEU A 383 15.18 8.86 -37.91
CA LEU A 383 14.30 8.47 -39.03
C LEU A 383 15.08 7.73 -40.13
N ASP A 384 16.33 8.09 -40.38
CA ASP A 384 17.16 7.37 -41.38
C ASP A 384 17.37 5.89 -41.05
N LYS A 385 17.37 5.54 -39.76
CA LYS A 385 17.54 4.15 -39.27
C LYS A 385 16.29 3.29 -39.39
N ILE A 386 15.12 3.88 -39.58
CA ILE A 386 13.84 3.14 -39.61
C ILE A 386 13.46 2.67 -41.04
N LYS A 387 14.17 3.04 -42.06
CA LYS A 387 13.92 2.65 -43.46
C LYS A 387 13.65 1.15 -43.61
N ASN A 388 14.43 0.34 -42.87
CA ASN A 388 14.42 -1.10 -42.91
C ASN A 388 13.82 -1.70 -41.61
N ALA A 389 12.91 -0.99 -40.95
CA ALA A 389 12.27 -1.48 -39.73
C ALA A 389 11.56 -2.82 -39.96
N ASP A 390 11.68 -3.74 -39.01
CA ASP A 390 11.01 -5.03 -39.04
C ASP A 390 9.48 -4.87 -39.05
N ASP A 391 8.79 -5.79 -39.71
CA ASP A 391 7.33 -5.71 -39.91
C ASP A 391 6.56 -5.60 -38.59
N ASP A 392 7.07 -6.22 -37.53
CA ASP A 392 6.46 -6.22 -36.17
C ASP A 392 6.44 -4.85 -35.52
N ILE A 393 7.34 -3.92 -35.90
CA ILE A 393 7.46 -2.59 -35.29
C ILE A 393 6.97 -1.45 -36.19
N GLN A 394 6.58 -1.73 -37.43
CA GLN A 394 6.18 -0.71 -38.41
C GLN A 394 4.99 0.13 -37.91
N ASP A 395 4.00 -0.50 -37.31
CA ASP A 395 2.84 0.19 -36.75
C ASP A 395 3.24 1.20 -35.65
N GLU A 396 4.23 0.87 -34.83
CA GLU A 396 4.75 1.75 -33.79
C GLU A 396 5.55 2.91 -34.39
N VAL A 397 6.32 2.62 -35.43
CA VAL A 397 7.06 3.63 -36.19
C VAL A 397 6.11 4.62 -36.84
N CYS A 398 5.06 4.16 -37.52
CA CYS A 398 4.05 5.03 -38.14
C CYS A 398 3.33 5.90 -37.10
N LYS A 399 3.00 5.34 -35.93
CA LYS A 399 2.44 6.11 -34.82
C LYS A 399 3.43 7.17 -34.32
N GLY A 400 4.71 6.83 -34.23
CA GLY A 400 5.78 7.76 -33.86
C GLY A 400 5.88 8.94 -34.85
N ILE A 401 5.91 8.69 -36.14
CA ILE A 401 5.96 9.73 -37.18
C ILE A 401 4.71 10.67 -37.10
N LYS A 402 3.52 10.10 -36.99
CA LYS A 402 2.28 10.88 -36.80
C LYS A 402 2.32 11.73 -35.53
N MET A 403 2.90 11.19 -34.47
CA MET A 403 3.08 11.93 -33.21
C MET A 403 4.06 13.09 -33.40
N LEU A 404 5.22 12.88 -34.06
CA LEU A 404 6.18 13.95 -34.33
C LEU A 404 5.56 15.07 -35.17
N TYR A 405 4.78 14.72 -36.20
CA TYR A 405 4.04 15.70 -36.96
C TYR A 405 3.04 16.50 -36.09
N SER A 406 2.29 15.82 -35.23
CA SER A 406 1.39 16.49 -34.27
C SER A 406 2.15 17.43 -33.33
N MET A 407 3.33 17.03 -32.87
CA MET A 407 4.20 17.85 -32.00
C MET A 407 4.74 19.08 -32.73
N SER A 408 5.11 18.97 -34.00
CA SER A 408 5.57 20.11 -34.80
C SER A 408 4.48 21.17 -35.03
N LEU A 409 3.20 20.77 -35.01
CA LEU A 409 2.05 21.69 -35.07
C LEU A 409 1.70 22.32 -33.72
N GLU A 410 1.83 21.55 -32.64
CA GLU A 410 1.47 22.01 -31.29
C GLU A 410 2.57 22.88 -30.66
N TYR A 411 3.84 22.59 -30.97
CA TYR A 411 5.03 23.22 -30.41
C TYR A 411 5.91 23.79 -31.53
N ASP A 412 5.34 24.59 -32.42
CA ASP A 412 5.96 25.12 -33.66
C ASP A 412 7.32 25.83 -33.43
N LYS A 413 7.49 26.47 -32.27
CA LYS A 413 8.72 27.14 -31.87
C LYS A 413 9.82 26.20 -31.39
N LEU A 414 9.47 24.99 -30.96
CA LEU A 414 10.38 23.99 -30.39
C LEU A 414 10.64 22.83 -31.35
N CYS A 415 9.67 22.48 -32.18
CA CYS A 415 9.67 21.32 -33.05
C CYS A 415 9.57 21.79 -34.52
N SER A 416 10.66 21.80 -35.24
CA SER A 416 10.70 22.27 -36.64
C SER A 416 9.99 21.31 -37.59
N CYS A 417 8.83 21.71 -38.12
CA CYS A 417 8.11 20.96 -39.14
C CYS A 417 8.97 20.80 -40.42
N GLY A 418 9.70 21.84 -40.82
CA GLY A 418 10.59 21.80 -42.01
C GLY A 418 11.70 20.76 -41.87
N MET A 419 12.29 20.61 -40.66
CA MET A 419 13.30 19.58 -40.40
C MET A 419 12.68 18.16 -40.53
N LEU A 420 11.48 17.95 -39.97
CA LEU A 420 10.79 16.66 -40.07
C LEU A 420 10.43 16.32 -41.50
N CYS A 421 9.80 17.26 -42.24
CA CYS A 421 9.44 17.04 -43.65
C CYS A 421 10.65 16.75 -44.53
N GLY A 422 11.73 17.52 -44.38
CA GLY A 422 12.96 17.31 -45.17
C GLY A 422 13.61 15.94 -44.94
N GLU A 423 13.56 15.38 -43.71
CA GLU A 423 14.04 14.02 -43.47
C GLU A 423 13.06 12.95 -43.98
N LEU A 424 11.77 13.17 -43.90
CA LEU A 424 10.77 12.24 -44.47
C LEU A 424 10.83 12.21 -45.99
N GLU A 425 11.04 13.35 -46.67
CA GLU A 425 11.25 13.40 -48.14
C GLU A 425 12.47 12.58 -48.56
N LYS A 426 13.60 12.71 -47.85
CA LYS A 426 14.81 11.90 -48.13
C LYS A 426 14.56 10.40 -47.97
N ILE A 427 13.75 10.01 -46.98
CA ILE A 427 13.38 8.62 -46.75
C ILE A 427 12.49 8.10 -47.86
N ALA A 428 11.47 8.90 -48.25
CA ALA A 428 10.52 8.56 -49.30
C ALA A 428 11.22 8.37 -50.67
N GLU A 429 12.29 9.15 -50.95
CA GLU A 429 13.09 9.02 -52.14
C GLU A 429 14.06 7.83 -52.10
N SER A 430 14.26 7.21 -50.93
CA SER A 430 15.18 6.08 -50.79
C SER A 430 14.56 4.79 -51.37
N PRO A 431 15.27 4.07 -52.26
CA PRO A 431 14.78 2.81 -52.82
C PRO A 431 14.60 1.68 -51.77
N GLU A 432 15.16 1.85 -50.58
CA GLU A 432 15.06 0.90 -49.47
C GLU A 432 13.84 1.14 -48.56
N CYS A 433 13.07 2.20 -48.79
CA CYS A 433 11.90 2.52 -47.97
C CYS A 433 10.79 1.51 -48.19
N LYS A 434 10.31 0.91 -47.10
CA LYS A 434 9.15 -0.02 -47.18
C LYS A 434 7.86 0.75 -47.47
N PRO A 435 6.95 0.21 -48.32
CA PRO A 435 5.70 0.88 -48.72
C PRO A 435 4.78 1.35 -47.58
N GLN A 436 4.85 0.70 -46.42
CA GLN A 436 4.04 1.05 -45.24
C GLN A 436 4.58 2.27 -44.49
N ILE A 437 5.85 2.65 -44.70
CA ILE A 437 6.47 3.85 -44.09
C ILE A 437 6.34 5.04 -45.05
N TYR A 438 6.24 4.77 -46.37
CA TYR A 438 5.97 5.77 -47.40
C TYR A 438 4.54 6.33 -47.27
#